data_4a221fa17ea1f07d5c915f32f372112e
#
_entry.id   4a221fa17ea1f07d5c915f32f372112e
#
_cell.length_a   1.000
_cell.length_b   1.000
_cell.length_c   1.000
_cell.angle_alpha   90.00
_cell.angle_beta   90.00
_cell.angle_gamma   90.00
#
_symmetry.space_group_name_H-M   'P 1'
#
loop_
_entity.id
_entity.type
_entity.pdbx_description
1 polymer ?
#
loop_
_entity_poly.entity_id
_entity_poly.type
_entity_poly.pdbx_seq_one_letter_code
_entity_poly.pdbx_strand_id
1 'polypeptide(L)'
;MIFYGLLFLSFLITFYWLVFNKNSFYNVAINSVSLLDAMLSNEEENLKVKSIQKYTFLAFKSLAALLIILIIGLILVLIIPLLFSYYRGLNLKDLDWTSLNSILAICLGSSIPLFFPFQRKMNGYTELSKLLHILILDNYNIGLKLLSREVKKYSKNISNKNCFVIVSGLARSGTTSLTKSLHRTEAFSSLDYSNMPFLLAPNMWKKIYSPKKSELRERSHEDGILMGLDTIEALEEYFFKVIKKDNFIDEKFLQTHKISKSNYELYMKYQKIVRKNNSKIYLAKN
;
A
#
# COMPACT_ATOMS: atom_id res chain seq x y z
N MET A 1 36.78 -23.07 12.61
CA MET A 1 36.59 -21.62 12.84
C MET A 1 36.53 -20.82 11.54
N ILE A 2 37.52 -20.93 10.63
CA ILE A 2 37.56 -20.19 9.36
C ILE A 2 36.31 -20.44 8.51
N PHE A 3 35.83 -21.66 8.38
CA PHE A 3 34.63 -22.02 7.63
C PHE A 3 33.37 -21.24 8.09
N TYR A 4 33.11 -21.13 9.38
CA TYR A 4 31.96 -20.42 9.94
C TYR A 4 32.00 -18.91 9.64
N GLY A 5 33.21 -18.31 9.69
CA GLY A 5 33.41 -16.92 9.29
C GLY A 5 33.12 -16.67 7.81
N LEU A 6 33.55 -17.57 6.94
CA LEU A 6 33.29 -17.52 5.50
C LEU A 6 31.80 -17.76 5.18
N LEU A 7 31.15 -18.68 5.92
CA LEU A 7 29.73 -18.93 5.80
C LEU A 7 28.90 -17.68 6.23
N PHE A 8 29.23 -17.06 7.36
CA PHE A 8 28.66 -15.79 7.78
C PHE A 8 28.80 -14.70 6.71
N LEU A 9 30.01 -14.53 6.15
CA LEU A 9 30.27 -13.53 5.11
C LEU A 9 29.46 -13.79 3.83
N SER A 10 29.35 -15.05 3.42
CA SER A 10 28.56 -15.45 2.26
C SER A 10 27.08 -15.06 2.41
N PHE A 11 26.48 -15.38 3.55
CA PHE A 11 25.09 -15.00 3.84
C PHE A 11 24.92 -13.49 4.00
N LEU A 12 25.88 -12.81 4.62
CA LEU A 12 25.87 -11.36 4.77
C LEU A 12 25.82 -10.65 3.40
N ILE A 13 26.71 -11.04 2.48
CA ILE A 13 26.76 -10.47 1.12
C ILE A 13 25.48 -10.76 0.36
N THR A 14 24.99 -12.00 0.43
CA THR A 14 23.76 -12.40 -0.28
C THR A 14 22.55 -11.64 0.22
N PHE A 15 22.38 -11.47 1.52
CA PHE A 15 21.22 -10.75 2.07
C PHE A 15 21.31 -9.24 1.81
N TYR A 16 22.52 -8.63 1.79
CA TYR A 16 22.67 -7.26 1.30
C TYR A 16 22.31 -7.14 -0.19
N TRP A 17 22.67 -8.12 -1.01
CA TRP A 17 22.27 -8.19 -2.41
C TRP A 17 20.75 -8.24 -2.56
N LEU A 18 20.05 -9.07 -1.79
CA LEU A 18 18.59 -9.16 -1.79
C LEU A 18 17.92 -7.86 -1.33
N VAL A 19 18.42 -7.26 -0.24
CA VAL A 19 17.91 -5.95 0.26
C VAL A 19 18.15 -4.84 -0.76
N PHE A 20 19.28 -4.83 -1.45
CA PHE A 20 19.53 -3.87 -2.53
C PHE A 20 18.54 -4.01 -3.69
N ASN A 21 18.16 -5.24 -4.02
CA ASN A 21 17.22 -5.57 -5.09
C ASN A 21 15.75 -5.71 -4.62
N LYS A 22 15.39 -5.19 -3.44
CA LYS A 22 14.03 -5.29 -2.87
C LYS A 22 12.92 -4.80 -3.80
N ASN A 23 13.21 -3.81 -4.66
CA ASN A 23 12.24 -3.27 -5.62
C ASN A 23 11.74 -4.34 -6.60
N SER A 24 12.52 -5.37 -6.90
CA SER A 24 12.08 -6.46 -7.77
C SER A 24 10.98 -7.30 -7.13
N PHE A 25 11.02 -7.50 -5.81
CA PHE A 25 9.93 -8.14 -5.06
C PHE A 25 8.66 -7.29 -5.10
N TYR A 26 8.79 -5.96 -4.92
CA TYR A 26 7.66 -5.03 -5.00
C TYR A 26 7.05 -4.99 -6.39
N ASN A 27 7.86 -5.01 -7.46
CA ASN A 27 7.38 -5.02 -8.83
C ASN A 27 6.57 -6.28 -9.15
N VAL A 28 6.96 -7.45 -8.64
CA VAL A 28 6.16 -8.67 -8.79
C VAL A 28 4.80 -8.51 -8.11
N ALA A 29 4.77 -8.00 -6.88
CA ALA A 29 3.52 -7.77 -6.16
C ALA A 29 2.63 -6.75 -6.88
N ILE A 30 3.18 -5.61 -7.30
CA ILE A 30 2.45 -4.54 -8.01
C ILE A 30 1.87 -5.06 -9.32
N ASN A 31 2.68 -5.68 -10.17
CA ASN A 31 2.23 -6.17 -11.47
C ASN A 31 1.19 -7.30 -11.34
N SER A 32 1.32 -8.18 -10.34
CA SER A 32 0.34 -9.23 -10.07
C SER A 32 -1.00 -8.66 -9.62
N VAL A 33 -1.00 -7.64 -8.75
CA VAL A 33 -2.24 -6.99 -8.30
C VAL A 33 -2.87 -6.18 -9.43
N SER A 34 -2.08 -5.50 -10.26
CA SER A 34 -2.59 -4.79 -11.45
C SER A 34 -3.20 -5.76 -12.49
N LEU A 35 -2.63 -6.96 -12.63
CA LEU A 35 -3.25 -8.01 -13.45
C LEU A 35 -4.62 -8.43 -12.88
N LEU A 36 -4.72 -8.65 -11.58
CA LEU A 36 -6.00 -8.95 -10.93
C LEU A 36 -7.01 -7.81 -11.09
N ASP A 37 -6.56 -6.55 -11.00
CA ASP A 37 -7.42 -5.40 -11.22
C ASP A 37 -7.96 -5.34 -12.64
N ALA A 38 -7.12 -5.58 -13.66
CA ALA A 38 -7.53 -5.67 -15.05
C ALA A 38 -8.54 -6.81 -15.30
N MET A 39 -8.36 -7.96 -14.66
CA MET A 39 -9.33 -9.08 -14.74
C MET A 39 -10.70 -8.72 -14.13
N LEU A 40 -10.74 -7.86 -13.13
CA LEU A 40 -11.96 -7.39 -12.47
C LEU A 40 -12.62 -6.21 -13.21
N SER A 41 -12.00 -5.68 -14.24
CA SER A 41 -12.53 -4.55 -15.03
C SER A 41 -13.84 -4.93 -15.72
N ASN A 42 -14.78 -3.99 -15.75
CA ASN A 42 -16.03 -4.06 -16.52
C ASN A 42 -15.94 -3.28 -17.85
N GLU A 43 -14.74 -3.06 -18.36
CA GLU A 43 -14.52 -2.41 -19.65
C GLU A 43 -14.96 -3.30 -20.82
N GLU A 44 -15.08 -2.70 -22.00
CA GLU A 44 -15.34 -3.45 -23.25
C GLU A 44 -14.31 -4.58 -23.42
N GLU A 45 -14.76 -5.71 -23.94
CA GLU A 45 -13.99 -6.95 -24.01
C GLU A 45 -12.61 -6.74 -24.69
N ASN A 46 -12.57 -5.98 -25.79
CA ASN A 46 -11.32 -5.71 -26.51
C ASN A 46 -10.30 -4.90 -25.67
N LEU A 47 -10.76 -3.92 -24.91
CA LEU A 47 -9.90 -3.10 -24.04
C LEU A 47 -9.43 -3.92 -22.83
N LYS A 48 -10.32 -4.72 -22.27
CA LYS A 48 -10.03 -5.63 -21.17
C LYS A 48 -8.96 -6.65 -21.55
N VAL A 49 -9.10 -7.29 -22.71
CA VAL A 49 -8.11 -8.26 -23.22
C VAL A 49 -6.74 -7.64 -23.39
N LYS A 50 -6.66 -6.43 -24.01
CA LYS A 50 -5.39 -5.68 -24.13
C LYS A 50 -4.76 -5.38 -22.77
N SER A 51 -5.54 -4.93 -21.81
CA SER A 51 -5.08 -4.64 -20.46
C SER A 51 -4.54 -5.89 -19.76
N ILE A 52 -5.27 -7.00 -19.85
CA ILE A 52 -4.84 -8.30 -19.30
C ILE A 52 -3.54 -8.76 -19.95
N GLN A 53 -3.42 -8.70 -21.27
CA GLN A 53 -2.19 -9.08 -21.99
C GLN A 53 -1.00 -8.23 -21.53
N LYS A 54 -1.17 -6.89 -21.43
CA LYS A 54 -0.15 -5.98 -20.96
C LYS A 54 0.33 -6.35 -19.55
N TYR A 55 -0.58 -6.49 -18.59
CA TYR A 55 -0.21 -6.78 -17.21
C TYR A 55 0.30 -8.20 -17.01
N THR A 56 -0.17 -9.16 -17.80
CA THR A 56 0.39 -10.53 -17.85
C THR A 56 1.86 -10.47 -18.27
N PHE A 57 2.17 -9.77 -19.36
CA PHE A 57 3.56 -9.60 -19.80
C PHE A 57 4.44 -8.93 -18.74
N LEU A 58 3.94 -7.85 -18.09
CA LEU A 58 4.67 -7.17 -17.02
C LEU A 58 4.89 -8.07 -15.80
N ALA A 59 3.90 -8.87 -15.43
CA ALA A 59 4.02 -9.83 -14.34
C ALA A 59 5.07 -10.90 -14.63
N PHE A 60 5.05 -11.49 -15.83
CA PHE A 60 6.08 -12.45 -16.24
C PHE A 60 7.48 -11.82 -16.30
N LYS A 61 7.61 -10.61 -16.84
CA LYS A 61 8.89 -9.89 -16.89
C LYS A 61 9.45 -9.63 -15.48
N SER A 62 8.61 -9.19 -14.55
CA SER A 62 9.02 -8.94 -13.17
C SER A 62 9.36 -10.23 -12.43
N LEU A 63 8.63 -11.34 -12.69
CA LEU A 63 8.93 -12.65 -12.14
C LEU A 63 10.25 -13.20 -12.67
N ALA A 64 10.51 -13.10 -13.96
CA ALA A 64 11.79 -13.50 -14.56
C ALA A 64 12.97 -12.71 -13.98
N ALA A 65 12.81 -11.39 -13.82
CA ALA A 65 13.83 -10.55 -13.19
C ALA A 65 14.09 -10.97 -11.73
N LEU A 66 13.04 -11.29 -10.97
CA LEU A 66 13.18 -11.79 -9.60
C LEU A 66 13.90 -13.14 -9.56
N LEU A 67 13.56 -14.06 -10.47
CA LEU A 67 14.24 -15.37 -10.57
C LEU A 67 15.74 -15.20 -10.84
N ILE A 68 16.12 -14.29 -11.73
CA ILE A 68 17.56 -14.01 -11.99
C ILE A 68 18.24 -13.51 -10.71
N ILE A 69 17.62 -12.60 -9.97
CA ILE A 69 18.16 -12.07 -8.70
C ILE A 69 18.33 -13.18 -7.67
N LEU A 70 17.36 -14.09 -7.56
CA LEU A 70 17.44 -15.24 -6.65
C LEU A 70 18.53 -16.24 -7.07
N ILE A 71 18.69 -16.49 -8.36
CA ILE A 71 19.77 -17.36 -8.88
C ILE A 71 21.13 -16.75 -8.57
N ILE A 72 21.32 -15.45 -8.80
CA ILE A 72 22.56 -14.75 -8.42
C ILE A 72 22.77 -14.84 -6.91
N GLY A 73 21.73 -14.64 -6.10
CA GLY A 73 21.80 -14.80 -4.65
C GLY A 73 22.22 -16.21 -4.24
N LEU A 74 21.69 -17.25 -4.88
CA LEU A 74 22.08 -18.65 -4.64
C LEU A 74 23.57 -18.88 -4.98
N ILE A 75 24.02 -18.34 -6.11
CA ILE A 75 25.43 -18.42 -6.50
C ILE A 75 26.32 -17.73 -5.45
N LEU A 76 25.92 -16.54 -4.97
CA LEU A 76 26.67 -15.82 -3.92
C LEU A 76 26.75 -16.60 -2.61
N VAL A 77 25.68 -17.30 -2.22
CA VAL A 77 25.70 -18.18 -1.04
C VAL A 77 26.69 -19.32 -1.20
N LEU A 78 26.73 -19.93 -2.39
CA LEU A 78 27.51 -21.17 -2.63
C LEU A 78 28.96 -20.90 -2.99
N ILE A 79 29.29 -19.78 -3.64
CA ILE A 79 30.62 -19.54 -4.21
C ILE A 79 31.73 -19.54 -3.14
N ILE A 80 31.51 -18.94 -1.98
CA ILE A 80 32.49 -18.83 -0.91
C ILE A 80 32.78 -20.21 -0.27
N PRO A 81 31.74 -20.99 0.14
CA PRO A 81 31.93 -22.36 0.62
C PRO A 81 32.59 -23.31 -0.42
N LEU A 82 32.21 -23.14 -1.71
CA LEU A 82 32.83 -23.92 -2.80
C LEU A 82 34.32 -23.63 -2.95
N LEU A 83 34.73 -22.37 -2.97
CA LEU A 83 36.11 -21.95 -3.04
C LEU A 83 36.91 -22.45 -1.83
N PHE A 84 36.32 -22.40 -0.63
CA PHE A 84 36.94 -22.94 0.57
C PHE A 84 37.13 -24.45 0.50
N SER A 85 36.11 -25.19 0.05
CA SER A 85 36.15 -26.64 -0.15
C SER A 85 37.27 -27.02 -1.14
N TYR A 86 37.31 -26.34 -2.31
CA TYR A 86 38.31 -26.55 -3.33
C TYR A 86 39.76 -26.32 -2.81
N TYR A 87 39.95 -25.17 -2.14
CA TYR A 87 41.28 -24.82 -1.59
C TYR A 87 41.79 -25.80 -0.51
N ARG A 88 40.86 -26.40 0.26
CA ARG A 88 41.16 -27.36 1.31
C ARG A 88 41.20 -28.81 0.83
N GLY A 89 40.85 -29.09 -0.41
CA GLY A 89 40.74 -30.45 -0.94
C GLY A 89 39.64 -31.27 -0.25
N LEU A 90 38.60 -30.60 0.32
CA LEU A 90 37.47 -31.23 1.00
C LEU A 90 36.30 -31.38 0.04
N ASN A 91 35.46 -32.41 0.22
CA ASN A 91 34.17 -32.45 -0.48
C ASN A 91 33.18 -31.52 0.22
N LEU A 92 32.22 -30.98 -0.53
CA LEU A 92 31.14 -30.14 0.02
C LEU A 92 30.31 -30.86 1.09
N LYS A 93 30.20 -32.18 1.00
CA LYS A 93 29.52 -33.03 1.97
C LYS A 93 30.22 -33.13 3.31
N ASP A 94 31.54 -32.94 3.31
CA ASP A 94 32.37 -33.02 4.51
C ASP A 94 32.38 -31.70 5.29
N LEU A 95 31.73 -30.64 4.74
CA LEU A 95 31.56 -29.38 5.42
C LEU A 95 30.41 -29.48 6.42
N ASP A 96 30.65 -29.02 7.62
CA ASP A 96 29.70 -29.08 8.73
C ASP A 96 28.62 -27.98 8.64
N TRP A 97 27.62 -28.22 7.78
CA TRP A 97 26.52 -27.27 7.53
C TRP A 97 25.49 -27.18 8.66
N THR A 98 25.38 -28.24 9.46
CA THR A 98 24.31 -28.43 10.43
C THR A 98 24.74 -28.21 11.88
N SER A 99 25.98 -27.88 12.12
CA SER A 99 26.46 -27.57 13.48
C SER A 99 25.80 -26.28 14.02
N LEU A 100 25.75 -26.18 15.32
CA LEU A 100 25.26 -24.98 15.99
C LEU A 100 25.98 -23.70 15.51
N ASN A 101 27.31 -23.81 15.31
CA ASN A 101 28.11 -22.68 14.84
C ASN A 101 27.78 -22.28 13.39
N SER A 102 27.48 -23.24 12.51
CA SER A 102 27.02 -22.96 11.14
C SER A 102 25.64 -22.28 11.15
N ILE A 103 24.70 -22.80 11.95
CA ILE A 103 23.35 -22.21 12.10
C ILE A 103 23.46 -20.76 12.63
N LEU A 104 24.28 -20.52 13.65
CA LEU A 104 24.51 -19.18 14.18
C LEU A 104 25.13 -18.25 13.12
N ALA A 105 26.13 -18.72 12.36
CA ALA A 105 26.73 -17.94 11.28
C ALA A 105 25.70 -17.55 10.20
N ILE A 106 24.86 -18.48 9.78
CA ILE A 106 23.79 -18.25 8.81
C ILE A 106 22.76 -17.24 9.36
N CYS A 107 22.27 -17.46 10.59
CA CYS A 107 21.30 -16.60 11.24
C CYS A 107 21.82 -15.16 11.40
N LEU A 108 23.04 -14.99 11.87
CA LEU A 108 23.64 -13.66 12.04
C LEU A 108 23.90 -12.99 10.68
N GLY A 109 24.47 -13.71 9.72
CA GLY A 109 24.76 -13.18 8.38
C GLY A 109 23.49 -12.73 7.65
N SER A 110 22.39 -13.47 7.78
CA SER A 110 21.11 -13.12 7.15
C SER A 110 20.37 -12.02 7.89
N SER A 111 20.48 -11.92 9.20
CA SER A 111 19.73 -10.96 10.02
C SER A 111 20.27 -9.54 9.94
N ILE A 112 21.60 -9.37 9.90
CA ILE A 112 22.24 -8.04 9.92
C ILE A 112 21.73 -7.13 8.81
N PRO A 113 21.65 -7.54 7.52
CA PRO A 113 21.15 -6.68 6.45
C PRO A 113 19.66 -6.28 6.61
N LEU A 114 18.87 -7.09 7.30
CA LEU A 114 17.45 -6.79 7.57
C LEU A 114 17.29 -5.71 8.64
N PHE A 115 18.14 -5.72 9.68
CA PHE A 115 18.10 -4.74 10.76
C PHE A 115 18.87 -3.45 10.42
N PHE A 116 19.94 -3.56 9.64
CA PHE A 116 20.80 -2.43 9.26
C PHE A 116 20.87 -2.27 7.73
N PRO A 117 19.74 -1.90 7.07
CA PRO A 117 19.75 -1.68 5.64
C PRO A 117 20.58 -0.44 5.29
N PHE A 118 21.38 -0.50 4.23
CA PHE A 118 22.21 0.61 3.74
C PHE A 118 21.42 1.88 3.38
N GLN A 119 20.12 1.73 3.06
CA GLN A 119 19.26 2.85 2.73
C GLN A 119 18.54 3.34 3.99
N ARG A 120 18.83 4.56 4.41
CA ARG A 120 18.09 5.26 5.45
C ARG A 120 16.62 5.44 5.02
N LYS A 121 15.70 5.20 5.96
CA LYS A 121 14.28 5.56 5.80
C LYS A 121 14.17 7.05 5.50
N MET A 122 13.83 7.40 4.28
CA MET A 122 13.34 8.73 3.99
C MET A 122 11.82 8.74 4.27
N ASN A 123 11.39 9.71 5.08
CA ASN A 123 9.98 10.07 5.28
C ASN A 123 9.07 9.08 6.01
N GLY A 124 9.37 8.67 7.24
CA GLY A 124 8.35 8.21 8.20
C GLY A 124 7.39 7.06 7.82
N TYR A 125 7.21 6.75 6.55
CA TYR A 125 6.46 5.61 6.05
C TYR A 125 7.34 4.38 5.96
N THR A 126 6.82 3.25 6.45
CA THR A 126 7.49 1.97 6.22
C THR A 126 7.36 1.59 4.74
N GLU A 127 8.34 0.89 4.19
CA GLU A 127 8.30 0.38 2.81
C GLU A 127 7.03 -0.45 2.54
N LEU A 128 6.61 -1.25 3.52
CA LEU A 128 5.39 -2.04 3.44
C LEU A 128 4.14 -1.15 3.35
N SER A 129 4.09 -0.06 4.12
CA SER A 129 2.98 0.91 4.06
C SER A 129 2.91 1.56 2.68
N LYS A 130 4.05 1.95 2.11
CA LYS A 130 4.14 2.51 0.75
C LYS A 130 3.65 1.51 -0.30
N LEU A 131 4.11 0.25 -0.23
CA LEU A 131 3.65 -0.80 -1.12
C LEU A 131 2.13 -0.99 -1.02
N LEU A 132 1.58 -1.06 0.19
CA LEU A 132 0.15 -1.23 0.42
C LEU A 132 -0.66 -0.07 -0.16
N HIS A 133 -0.16 1.18 -0.07
CA HIS A 133 -0.81 2.33 -0.72
C HIS A 133 -0.88 2.16 -2.23
N ILE A 134 0.23 1.80 -2.89
CA ILE A 134 0.27 1.56 -4.34
C ILE A 134 -0.71 0.43 -4.71
N LEU A 135 -0.69 -0.69 -3.97
CA LEU A 135 -1.53 -1.84 -4.28
C LEU A 135 -3.04 -1.55 -4.18
N ILE A 136 -3.45 -0.67 -3.28
CA ILE A 136 -4.88 -0.40 -3.05
C ILE A 136 -5.35 0.85 -3.80
N LEU A 137 -4.57 1.94 -3.77
CA LEU A 137 -5.03 3.23 -4.32
C LEU A 137 -4.88 3.31 -5.84
N ASP A 138 -3.95 2.56 -6.44
CA ASP A 138 -3.74 2.59 -7.89
C ASP A 138 -4.58 1.53 -8.64
N ASN A 139 -5.27 0.64 -7.92
CA ASN A 139 -6.07 -0.45 -8.50
C ASN A 139 -7.57 -0.22 -8.24
N TYR A 140 -8.21 0.52 -9.13
CA TYR A 140 -9.58 1.04 -8.94
C TYR A 140 -10.66 -0.03 -8.90
N ASN A 141 -10.53 -1.11 -9.69
CA ASN A 141 -11.52 -2.18 -9.71
C ASN A 141 -11.50 -2.99 -8.41
N ILE A 142 -10.32 -3.16 -7.81
CA ILE A 142 -10.16 -3.72 -6.45
C ILE A 142 -10.84 -2.80 -5.44
N GLY A 143 -10.64 -1.48 -5.55
CA GLY A 143 -11.33 -0.47 -4.73
C GLY A 143 -12.84 -0.59 -4.80
N LEU A 144 -13.43 -0.70 -6.00
CA LEU A 144 -14.87 -0.90 -6.21
C LEU A 144 -15.36 -2.22 -5.61
N LYS A 145 -14.59 -3.29 -5.71
CA LYS A 145 -14.94 -4.57 -5.11
C LYS A 145 -14.94 -4.51 -3.58
N LEU A 146 -13.97 -3.81 -3.00
CA LEU A 146 -13.92 -3.54 -1.57
C LEU A 146 -15.12 -2.71 -1.13
N LEU A 147 -15.45 -1.63 -1.84
CA LEU A 147 -16.64 -0.81 -1.58
C LEU A 147 -17.93 -1.63 -1.61
N SER A 148 -18.11 -2.48 -2.61
CA SER A 148 -19.30 -3.32 -2.72
C SER A 148 -19.45 -4.25 -1.51
N ARG A 149 -18.35 -4.85 -1.04
CA ARG A 149 -18.34 -5.70 0.16
C ARG A 149 -18.64 -4.90 1.42
N GLU A 150 -18.04 -3.73 1.55
CA GLU A 150 -18.23 -2.80 2.66
C GLU A 150 -19.70 -2.38 2.75
N VAL A 151 -20.28 -1.92 1.64
CA VAL A 151 -21.71 -1.53 1.55
C VAL A 151 -22.63 -2.69 1.90
N LYS A 152 -22.38 -3.88 1.34
CA LYS A 152 -23.20 -5.08 1.65
C LYS A 152 -23.21 -5.41 3.14
N LYS A 153 -22.08 -5.19 3.82
CA LYS A 153 -21.90 -5.59 5.23
C LYS A 153 -22.40 -4.52 6.22
N TYR A 154 -22.17 -3.24 5.93
CA TYR A 154 -22.33 -2.16 6.91
C TYR A 154 -23.46 -1.17 6.61
N SER A 155 -24.06 -1.15 5.39
CA SER A 155 -25.08 -0.16 5.06
C SER A 155 -26.49 -0.52 5.53
N LYS A 156 -26.77 -1.78 5.86
CA LYS A 156 -28.13 -2.29 6.13
C LYS A 156 -28.82 -1.62 7.32
N ASN A 157 -28.07 -1.28 8.36
CA ASN A 157 -28.62 -0.76 9.63
C ASN A 157 -28.59 0.76 9.71
N ILE A 158 -28.25 1.46 8.63
CA ILE A 158 -28.12 2.91 8.62
C ILE A 158 -29.27 3.53 7.84
N SER A 159 -29.99 4.46 8.47
CA SER A 159 -31.17 5.11 7.88
C SER A 159 -30.83 5.86 6.57
N ASN A 160 -31.87 6.03 5.73
CA ASN A 160 -31.75 6.76 4.48
C ASN A 160 -31.77 8.30 4.66
N LYS A 161 -31.79 8.81 5.90
CA LYS A 161 -31.69 10.27 6.10
C LYS A 161 -30.36 10.74 5.50
N ASN A 162 -30.49 11.56 4.46
CA ASN A 162 -29.36 12.13 3.75
C ASN A 162 -28.88 13.38 4.49
N CYS A 163 -28.13 13.17 5.57
CA CYS A 163 -27.49 14.25 6.30
C CYS A 163 -26.02 14.27 5.95
N PHE A 164 -25.59 15.27 5.20
CA PHE A 164 -24.20 15.48 4.85
C PHE A 164 -23.84 16.96 4.86
N VAL A 165 -22.59 17.26 5.13
CA VAL A 165 -21.98 18.58 4.99
C VAL A 165 -20.70 18.40 4.19
N ILE A 166 -20.53 19.19 3.13
CA ILE A 166 -19.32 19.25 2.32
C ILE A 166 -18.74 20.64 2.48
N VAL A 167 -17.52 20.71 3.01
CA VAL A 167 -16.78 21.97 3.13
C VAL A 167 -15.91 22.13 1.89
N SER A 168 -16.26 23.10 1.06
CA SER A 168 -15.54 23.40 -0.18
C SER A 168 -15.19 24.89 -0.23
N GLY A 169 -14.10 25.23 -0.90
CA GLY A 169 -13.68 26.62 -1.08
C GLY A 169 -12.34 26.72 -1.80
N LEU A 170 -11.97 27.95 -2.11
CA LEU A 170 -10.69 28.22 -2.75
C LEU A 170 -9.51 27.84 -1.84
N ALA A 171 -8.35 27.60 -2.44
CA ALA A 171 -7.12 27.39 -1.68
C ALA A 171 -6.92 28.54 -0.67
N ARG A 172 -6.50 28.21 0.56
CA ARG A 172 -6.23 29.18 1.66
C ARG A 172 -7.50 29.89 2.21
N SER A 173 -8.71 29.44 1.88
CA SER A 173 -9.98 30.00 2.40
C SER A 173 -10.38 29.49 3.81
N GLY A 174 -9.52 28.73 4.48
CA GLY A 174 -9.79 28.22 5.84
C GLY A 174 -10.66 26.95 5.89
N THR A 175 -10.88 26.26 4.77
CA THR A 175 -11.68 25.01 4.71
C THR A 175 -11.15 23.95 5.70
N THR A 176 -9.85 23.79 5.84
CA THR A 176 -9.25 22.85 6.81
C THR A 176 -9.61 23.18 8.25
N SER A 177 -9.56 24.46 8.63
CA SER A 177 -9.90 24.93 9.97
C SER A 177 -11.38 24.70 10.27
N LEU A 178 -12.26 25.06 9.34
CA LEU A 178 -13.69 24.86 9.47
C LEU A 178 -14.05 23.37 9.59
N THR A 179 -13.51 22.53 8.71
CA THR A 179 -13.74 21.07 8.76
C THR A 179 -13.28 20.47 10.10
N LYS A 180 -12.13 20.89 10.59
CA LYS A 180 -11.59 20.45 11.89
C LYS A 180 -12.47 20.89 13.05
N SER A 181 -12.98 22.13 13.01
CA SER A 181 -13.92 22.65 14.03
C SER A 181 -15.24 21.89 14.05
N LEU A 182 -15.83 21.61 12.88
CA LEU A 182 -17.04 20.82 12.76
C LEU A 182 -16.84 19.40 13.31
N HIS A 183 -15.76 18.76 12.93
CA HIS A 183 -15.47 17.38 13.40
C HIS A 183 -15.29 17.28 14.92
N ARG A 184 -14.73 18.31 15.55
CA ARG A 184 -14.55 18.37 17.03
C ARG A 184 -15.86 18.38 17.77
N THR A 185 -16.97 18.75 17.17
CA THR A 185 -18.30 18.72 17.81
C THR A 185 -18.85 17.32 18.03
N GLU A 186 -18.15 16.28 17.51
CA GLU A 186 -18.55 14.87 17.55
C GLU A 186 -19.90 14.53 16.87
N ALA A 187 -20.64 15.54 16.38
CA ALA A 187 -21.86 15.36 15.60
C ALA A 187 -21.58 14.81 14.20
N PHE A 188 -20.35 14.91 13.74
CA PHE A 188 -19.94 14.56 12.39
C PHE A 188 -19.07 13.31 12.36
N SER A 189 -19.10 12.63 11.21
CA SER A 189 -18.21 11.53 10.88
C SER A 189 -17.59 11.77 9.52
N SER A 190 -16.27 11.64 9.45
CA SER A 190 -15.48 11.84 8.24
C SER A 190 -14.45 10.72 8.08
N LEU A 191 -13.85 10.67 6.91
CA LEU A 191 -12.61 9.94 6.72
C LEU A 191 -11.44 10.74 7.29
N ASP A 192 -10.46 10.02 7.80
CA ASP A 192 -9.18 10.53 8.28
C ASP A 192 -8.01 9.69 7.71
N TYR A 193 -6.78 10.12 7.90
CA TYR A 193 -5.62 9.39 7.41
C TYR A 193 -5.47 7.97 7.98
N SER A 194 -6.10 7.67 9.13
CA SER A 194 -6.10 6.30 9.66
C SER A 194 -6.87 5.31 8.78
N ASN A 195 -7.73 5.81 7.89
CA ASN A 195 -8.48 4.99 6.93
C ASN A 195 -7.66 4.61 5.70
N MET A 196 -6.51 5.27 5.45
CA MET A 196 -5.65 4.94 4.32
C MET A 196 -4.96 3.57 4.53
N PRO A 197 -4.77 2.82 3.44
CA PRO A 197 -5.18 3.09 2.06
C PRO A 197 -6.60 2.60 1.72
N PHE A 198 -7.38 2.10 2.68
CA PHE A 198 -8.70 1.48 2.48
C PHE A 198 -9.84 2.50 2.57
N LEU A 199 -9.73 3.63 1.88
CA LEU A 199 -10.71 4.72 1.91
C LEU A 199 -12.13 4.28 1.50
N LEU A 200 -12.25 3.27 0.64
CA LEU A 200 -13.54 2.70 0.21
C LEU A 200 -14.05 1.56 1.10
N ALA A 201 -13.26 1.12 2.06
CA ALA A 201 -13.63 0.06 3.01
C ALA A 201 -13.16 0.39 4.45
N PRO A 202 -13.51 1.58 4.99
CA PRO A 202 -12.95 2.08 6.26
C PRO A 202 -13.34 1.22 7.47
N ASN A 203 -14.52 0.60 7.49
CA ASN A 203 -14.96 -0.21 8.63
C ASN A 203 -14.32 -1.60 8.64
N MET A 204 -14.05 -2.17 7.44
CA MET A 204 -13.28 -3.41 7.33
C MET A 204 -11.84 -3.18 7.76
N TRP A 205 -11.23 -2.07 7.33
CA TRP A 205 -9.87 -1.70 7.69
C TRP A 205 -9.69 -1.51 9.18
N LYS A 206 -10.58 -0.80 9.83
CA LYS A 206 -10.53 -0.55 11.31
C LYS A 206 -10.56 -1.83 12.16
N LYS A 207 -11.02 -2.96 11.62
CA LYS A 207 -10.94 -4.25 12.33
C LYS A 207 -9.55 -4.86 12.35
N ILE A 208 -8.74 -4.52 11.34
CA ILE A 208 -7.40 -5.07 11.14
C ILE A 208 -6.35 -4.10 11.68
N TYR A 209 -6.61 -2.80 11.53
CA TYR A 209 -5.65 -1.76 11.84
C TYR A 209 -6.26 -0.73 12.80
N SER A 210 -5.72 -0.68 14.01
CA SER A 210 -6.02 0.31 15.04
C SER A 210 -4.73 1.05 15.38
N PRO A 211 -4.40 2.14 14.71
CA PRO A 211 -3.17 2.85 14.98
C PRO A 211 -3.21 3.48 16.36
N LYS A 212 -2.11 3.37 17.09
CA LYS A 212 -1.87 4.20 18.28
C LYS A 212 -1.73 5.66 17.82
N LYS A 213 -2.03 6.62 18.71
CA LYS A 213 -1.85 8.05 18.41
C LYS A 213 -0.49 8.27 17.73
N SER A 214 -0.51 8.86 16.53
CA SER A 214 0.72 9.20 15.82
C SER A 214 1.30 10.51 16.33
N GLU A 215 2.61 10.64 16.21
CA GLU A 215 3.26 11.95 16.35
C GLU A 215 2.67 12.92 15.33
N LEU A 216 2.36 14.12 15.79
CA LEU A 216 1.92 15.20 14.92
C LEU A 216 3.13 15.67 14.12
N ARG A 217 2.96 15.80 12.80
CA ARG A 217 3.99 16.30 11.89
C ARG A 217 3.45 17.51 11.14
N GLU A 218 4.31 18.47 10.92
CA GLU A 218 3.96 19.61 10.10
C GLU A 218 3.76 19.20 8.64
N ARG A 219 2.83 19.84 8.00
CA ARG A 219 2.48 19.68 6.60
C ARG A 219 3.64 20.09 5.70
N SER A 220 3.80 19.44 4.53
CA SER A 220 4.86 19.74 3.56
C SER A 220 4.87 21.19 3.04
N HIS A 221 3.83 21.96 3.31
CA HIS A 221 3.70 23.38 2.94
C HIS A 221 4.19 24.36 4.01
N GLU A 222 4.75 23.88 5.12
CA GLU A 222 5.32 24.70 6.20
C GLU A 222 4.39 25.83 6.67
N ASP A 223 3.09 25.54 6.75
CA ASP A 223 2.04 26.50 7.10
C ASP A 223 1.58 26.42 8.56
N GLY A 224 2.36 25.76 9.42
CA GLY A 224 2.09 25.58 10.85
C GLY A 224 0.97 24.59 11.16
N ILE A 225 0.39 23.93 10.15
CA ILE A 225 -0.68 22.94 10.36
C ILE A 225 -0.07 21.59 10.68
N LEU A 226 -0.30 21.13 11.90
CA LEU A 226 0.10 19.80 12.34
C LEU A 226 -0.90 18.75 11.85
N MET A 227 -0.38 17.69 11.27
CA MET A 227 -1.13 16.54 10.76
C MET A 227 -0.79 15.28 11.53
N GLY A 228 -1.83 14.53 11.87
CA GLY A 228 -1.76 13.21 12.47
C GLY A 228 -2.64 12.22 11.71
N LEU A 229 -2.75 11.01 12.21
CA LEU A 229 -3.62 9.98 11.62
C LEU A 229 -5.12 10.32 11.72
N ASP A 230 -5.50 11.21 12.63
CA ASP A 230 -6.85 11.73 12.84
C ASP A 230 -7.17 12.97 12.00
N THR A 231 -6.24 13.42 11.15
CA THR A 231 -6.44 14.59 10.31
C THR A 231 -7.39 14.27 9.16
N ILE A 232 -8.37 15.16 8.97
CA ILE A 232 -9.35 15.12 7.88
C ILE A 232 -8.82 15.98 6.73
N GLU A 233 -8.70 15.36 5.57
CA GLU A 233 -8.37 16.01 4.31
C GLU A 233 -9.36 15.58 3.21
N ALA A 234 -9.15 16.02 1.98
CA ALA A 234 -10.02 15.75 0.82
C ALA A 234 -9.97 14.26 0.37
N LEU A 235 -10.09 13.32 1.34
CA LEU A 235 -9.97 11.88 1.10
C LEU A 235 -11.17 11.31 0.33
N GLU A 236 -12.27 12.02 0.30
CA GLU A 236 -13.47 11.68 -0.47
C GLU A 236 -13.21 11.70 -1.98
N GLU A 237 -12.28 12.53 -2.45
CA GLU A 237 -11.90 12.61 -3.87
C GLU A 237 -11.51 11.24 -4.44
N TYR A 238 -10.98 10.37 -3.62
CA TYR A 238 -10.63 9.01 -4.05
C TYR A 238 -11.87 8.22 -4.50
N PHE A 239 -13.03 8.41 -3.89
CA PHE A 239 -14.28 7.80 -4.35
C PHE A 239 -14.60 8.21 -5.79
N PHE A 240 -14.52 9.50 -6.09
CA PHE A 240 -14.80 10.02 -7.44
C PHE A 240 -13.73 9.59 -8.44
N LYS A 241 -12.45 9.58 -8.05
CA LYS A 241 -11.35 9.10 -8.86
C LYS A 241 -11.56 7.65 -9.29
N VAL A 242 -11.99 6.78 -8.38
CA VAL A 242 -12.25 5.37 -8.66
C VAL A 242 -13.45 5.16 -9.59
N ILE A 243 -14.52 5.97 -9.46
CA ILE A 243 -15.71 5.86 -10.31
C ILE A 243 -15.48 6.44 -11.69
N LYS A 244 -14.79 7.56 -11.79
CA LYS A 244 -14.55 8.29 -13.03
C LYS A 244 -13.24 7.93 -13.70
N LYS A 245 -12.34 7.25 -13.00
CA LYS A 245 -11.00 6.89 -13.48
C LYS A 245 -10.27 8.13 -14.03
N ASP A 246 -9.63 8.00 -15.18
CA ASP A 246 -8.84 9.06 -15.82
C ASP A 246 -9.67 10.27 -16.27
N ASN A 247 -11.00 10.14 -16.28
CA ASN A 247 -11.89 11.25 -16.63
C ASN A 247 -12.23 12.17 -15.43
N PHE A 248 -11.69 11.93 -14.24
CA PHE A 248 -11.99 12.76 -13.06
C PHE A 248 -11.18 14.05 -13.03
N ILE A 249 -9.90 13.95 -13.31
CA ILE A 249 -8.96 15.08 -13.36
C ILE A 249 -8.17 14.99 -14.66
N ASP A 250 -8.16 16.05 -15.45
CA ASP A 250 -7.21 16.24 -16.53
C ASP A 250 -5.92 16.89 -16.00
N GLU A 251 -4.81 16.82 -16.73
CA GLU A 251 -3.52 17.39 -16.30
C GLU A 251 -3.58 18.88 -15.96
N LYS A 252 -4.53 19.63 -16.53
CA LYS A 252 -4.62 21.08 -16.42
C LYS A 252 -5.85 21.60 -15.67
N PHE A 253 -6.95 20.85 -15.61
CA PHE A 253 -8.21 21.34 -15.01
C PHE A 253 -9.14 20.21 -14.58
N LEU A 254 -10.03 20.53 -13.63
CA LEU A 254 -11.12 19.65 -13.26
C LEU A 254 -12.18 19.66 -14.35
N GLN A 255 -12.58 18.47 -14.80
CA GLN A 255 -13.65 18.33 -15.77
C GLN A 255 -15.02 18.28 -15.09
N THR A 256 -16.02 18.92 -15.69
CA THR A 256 -17.42 18.77 -15.25
C THR A 256 -17.93 17.38 -15.64
N HIS A 257 -18.60 16.71 -14.71
CA HIS A 257 -19.09 15.35 -14.92
C HIS A 257 -20.60 15.27 -14.75
N LYS A 258 -21.28 14.58 -15.66
CA LYS A 258 -22.61 14.06 -15.42
C LYS A 258 -22.50 12.78 -14.60
N ILE A 259 -23.16 12.75 -13.44
CA ILE A 259 -23.19 11.58 -12.56
C ILE A 259 -24.42 10.76 -12.93
N SER A 260 -24.23 9.45 -13.18
CA SER A 260 -25.34 8.52 -13.38
C SER A 260 -26.10 8.30 -12.08
N LYS A 261 -27.40 7.95 -12.18
CA LYS A 261 -28.22 7.61 -11.01
C LYS A 261 -27.60 6.51 -10.16
N SER A 262 -27.01 5.49 -10.79
CA SER A 262 -26.34 4.39 -10.09
C SER A 262 -25.11 4.86 -9.28
N ASN A 263 -24.31 5.76 -9.83
CA ASN A 263 -23.16 6.34 -9.13
C ASN A 263 -23.59 7.23 -7.96
N TYR A 264 -24.68 7.98 -8.13
CA TYR A 264 -25.26 8.75 -7.05
C TYR A 264 -25.77 7.86 -5.90
N GLU A 265 -26.50 6.79 -6.22
CA GLU A 265 -26.95 5.82 -5.20
C GLU A 265 -25.77 5.13 -4.49
N LEU A 266 -24.69 4.81 -5.22
CA LEU A 266 -23.47 4.25 -4.63
C LEU A 266 -22.80 5.25 -3.69
N TYR A 267 -22.75 6.54 -4.08
CA TYR A 267 -22.22 7.60 -3.24
C TYR A 267 -23.03 7.77 -1.94
N MET A 268 -24.34 7.71 -2.04
CA MET A 268 -25.21 7.76 -0.85
C MET A 268 -24.96 6.56 0.09
N LYS A 269 -24.72 5.38 -0.46
CA LYS A 269 -24.35 4.20 0.33
C LYS A 269 -22.94 4.37 0.95
N TYR A 270 -22.00 4.98 0.23
CA TYR A 270 -20.68 5.30 0.73
C TYR A 270 -20.74 6.27 1.92
N GLN A 271 -21.49 7.34 1.83
CA GLN A 271 -21.71 8.26 2.95
C GLN A 271 -22.26 7.55 4.19
N LYS A 272 -23.20 6.60 4.01
CA LYS A 272 -23.71 5.80 5.13
C LYS A 272 -22.63 5.01 5.85
N ILE A 273 -21.78 4.31 5.12
CA ILE A 273 -20.72 3.50 5.75
C ILE A 273 -19.67 4.36 6.47
N VAL A 274 -19.42 5.58 6.01
CA VAL A 274 -18.52 6.54 6.69
C VAL A 274 -19.18 7.09 7.95
N ARG A 275 -20.49 7.36 7.96
CA ARG A 275 -21.22 7.81 9.15
C ARG A 275 -21.21 6.81 10.31
N LYS A 276 -21.17 5.52 10.04
CA LYS A 276 -21.16 4.39 11.00
C LYS A 276 -22.46 4.21 11.80
N ASN A 277 -23.19 5.28 12.12
CA ASN A 277 -24.44 5.24 12.86
C ASN A 277 -25.42 6.32 12.38
N ASN A 278 -26.65 6.26 12.89
CA ASN A 278 -27.73 7.18 12.49
C ASN A 278 -27.67 8.56 13.16
N SER A 279 -26.89 8.72 14.23
CA SER A 279 -26.79 9.98 14.99
C SER A 279 -25.77 10.93 14.38
N LYS A 280 -24.87 10.46 13.53
CA LYS A 280 -23.81 11.28 12.95
C LYS A 280 -24.15 11.77 11.54
N ILE A 281 -23.69 12.97 11.23
CA ILE A 281 -23.77 13.61 9.92
C ILE A 281 -22.49 13.31 9.15
N TYR A 282 -22.59 12.99 7.87
CA TYR A 282 -21.42 12.83 7.00
C TYR A 282 -20.73 14.17 6.78
N LEU A 283 -19.43 14.22 6.96
CA LEU A 283 -18.62 15.41 6.72
C LEU A 283 -17.51 15.06 5.72
N ALA A 284 -17.42 15.85 4.67
CA ALA A 284 -16.32 15.81 3.71
C ALA A 284 -15.72 17.20 3.51
N LYS A 285 -14.49 17.22 3.02
CA LYS A 285 -13.76 18.40 2.60
C LYS A 285 -13.33 18.20 1.14
N ASN A 286 -13.55 19.20 0.31
CA ASN A 286 -13.12 19.25 -1.09
C ASN A 286 -12.32 20.53 -1.35
#